data_beb0271b8bc5544e3b831245d7451167
#
_entry.id   beb0271b8bc5544e3b831245d7451167
#
_cell.length_a   1.000
_cell.length_b   1.000
_cell.length_c   1.000
_cell.angle_alpha   90.00
_cell.angle_beta   90.00
_cell.angle_gamma   90.00
#
_symmetry.space_group_name_H-M   'P 1'
#
loop_
_entity.id
_entity.type
_entity.pdbx_description
1 polymer ?
#
loop_
_entity_poly.entity_id
_entity_poly.type
_entity_poly.pdbx_seq_one_letter_code
_entity_poly.pdbx_strand_id
1 'polypeptide(L)'
;MNFDKDVEIIIQTDRYLQNQVKKGHKLACDVLIVDEWQNMSSDKQVALYHKIKRKYTIGLSATPIRKKGQNFYPLEKIVFGWATPNNKFDWQKAHGKMVYDSLSYSKEKWEDFRDYERYVSNLPNFFRWEKIEEIENAVENNGFEIKFYRKRVAPGNPEKLAEFRKLNLVTVNGKTAMAKQYFGRNTFERYLNQTGVDVDFPKLRAVNKDTPLMLELDGLIERAPHDMLIVGKSKQIVNVIRERHPNIGIWTGDIKDGLDNQIVVATSQVIGVGVDGLQHKYQTIVVLDPVEEGSGEYDDYRQLLWRITGSRQQHDVNVIEFYYKGV
;
A
#
# COMPACT_ATOMS: atom_id res chain seq x y z
N MET A 1 -29.87 13.27 0.91
CA MET A 1 -29.90 13.67 2.34
C MET A 1 -29.82 15.17 2.39
N ASN A 2 -30.87 15.84 2.87
CA ASN A 2 -30.79 17.25 3.20
C ASN A 2 -30.12 17.32 4.58
N PHE A 3 -28.86 17.73 4.63
CA PHE A 3 -28.24 18.11 5.90
C PHE A 3 -28.92 19.38 6.41
N ASP A 4 -29.26 19.41 7.69
CA ASP A 4 -29.72 20.62 8.35
C ASP A 4 -28.69 21.73 8.13
N LYS A 5 -29.13 22.95 7.90
CA LYS A 5 -28.26 24.09 7.55
C LYS A 5 -27.18 24.43 8.58
N ASP A 6 -27.20 23.77 9.72
CA ASP A 6 -26.31 24.03 10.87
C ASP A 6 -25.19 23.00 11.06
N VAL A 7 -24.95 22.11 10.07
CA VAL A 7 -23.84 21.15 10.14
C VAL A 7 -22.61 21.71 9.45
N GLU A 8 -21.57 22.00 10.22
CA GLU A 8 -20.24 22.36 9.71
C GLU A 8 -19.41 21.09 9.52
N ILE A 9 -18.92 20.86 8.30
CA ILE A 9 -18.04 19.75 7.97
C ILE A 9 -16.63 20.28 7.73
N ILE A 10 -15.67 19.86 8.55
CA ILE A 10 -14.26 20.23 8.44
C ILE A 10 -13.47 19.00 8.02
N ILE A 11 -12.88 19.03 6.83
CA ILE A 11 -12.03 17.95 6.29
C ILE A 11 -10.57 18.32 6.48
N GLN A 12 -9.82 17.49 7.20
CA GLN A 12 -8.42 17.76 7.53
C GLN A 12 -7.56 16.49 7.38
N THR A 13 -6.31 16.66 7.00
CA THR A 13 -5.36 15.55 6.97
C THR A 13 -4.83 15.23 8.37
N ASP A 14 -4.46 13.97 8.62
CA ASP A 14 -3.81 13.54 9.86
C ASP A 14 -2.57 14.41 10.18
N ARG A 15 -1.75 14.72 9.18
CA ARG A 15 -0.57 15.59 9.32
C ARG A 15 -0.93 17.01 9.79
N TYR A 16 -2.03 17.57 9.28
CA TYR A 16 -2.50 18.89 9.73
C TYR A 16 -2.91 18.84 11.19
N LEU A 17 -3.74 17.87 11.59
CA LEU A 17 -4.18 17.68 12.98
C LEU A 17 -2.99 17.50 13.93
N GLN A 18 -2.00 16.68 13.55
CA GLN A 18 -0.76 16.51 14.31
C GLN A 18 -0.03 17.85 14.55
N ASN A 19 0.06 18.69 13.52
CA ASN A 19 0.71 19.97 13.61
C ASN A 19 -0.06 20.95 14.52
N GLN A 20 -1.40 20.94 14.45
CA GLN A 20 -2.23 21.78 15.33
C GLN A 20 -2.07 21.38 16.80
N VAL A 21 -2.11 20.08 17.10
CA VAL A 21 -1.92 19.58 18.46
C VAL A 21 -0.52 19.88 19.00
N LYS A 22 0.53 19.76 18.16
CA LYS A 22 1.91 20.12 18.55
C LYS A 22 2.06 21.61 18.86
N LYS A 23 1.30 22.48 18.20
CA LYS A 23 1.25 23.93 18.45
C LYS A 23 0.42 24.28 19.69
N GLY A 24 -0.17 23.29 20.37
CA GLY A 24 -0.98 23.50 21.57
C GLY A 24 -2.44 23.90 21.32
N HIS A 25 -2.90 23.82 20.05
CA HIS A 25 -4.30 24.12 19.75
C HIS A 25 -5.23 23.05 20.34
N LYS A 26 -6.29 23.49 20.98
CA LYS A 26 -7.36 22.63 21.50
C LYS A 26 -8.33 22.35 20.35
N LEU A 27 -8.36 21.11 19.89
CA LEU A 27 -9.28 20.65 18.84
C LEU A 27 -10.54 20.08 19.48
N ALA A 28 -11.70 20.44 18.96
CA ALA A 28 -12.99 19.90 19.41
C ALA A 28 -13.95 19.75 18.22
N CYS A 29 -14.78 18.72 18.28
CA CYS A 29 -15.89 18.47 17.35
C CYS A 29 -16.98 17.67 18.06
N ASP A 30 -18.17 17.60 17.51
CA ASP A 30 -19.19 16.69 18.03
C ASP A 30 -18.95 15.27 17.56
N VAL A 31 -18.67 15.09 16.28
CA VAL A 31 -18.39 13.79 15.65
C VAL A 31 -17.03 13.84 14.98
N LEU A 32 -16.16 12.90 15.32
CA LEU A 32 -14.89 12.65 14.64
C LEU A 32 -15.06 11.46 13.71
N ILE A 33 -14.92 11.68 12.40
CA ILE A 33 -14.89 10.61 11.41
C ILE A 33 -13.44 10.37 11.00
N VAL A 34 -12.97 9.15 11.17
CA VAL A 34 -11.61 8.73 10.80
C VAL A 34 -11.71 7.81 9.61
N ASP A 35 -11.42 8.34 8.42
CA ASP A 35 -11.36 7.54 7.21
C ASP A 35 -10.03 6.78 7.14
N GLU A 36 -10.06 5.58 6.56
CA GLU A 36 -8.91 4.67 6.47
C GLU A 36 -8.23 4.46 7.83
N TRP A 37 -9.05 4.27 8.89
CA TRP A 37 -8.57 4.16 10.28
C TRP A 37 -7.52 3.05 10.48
N GLN A 38 -7.49 2.02 9.65
CA GLN A 38 -6.48 0.97 9.69
C GLN A 38 -5.05 1.49 9.48
N ASN A 39 -4.88 2.70 8.97
CA ASN A 39 -3.59 3.39 8.86
C ASN A 39 -3.11 3.97 10.21
N MET A 40 -3.99 4.11 11.20
CA MET A 40 -3.73 4.69 12.50
C MET A 40 -3.12 3.67 13.46
N SER A 41 -1.92 3.20 13.17
CA SER A 41 -1.32 2.05 13.88
C SER A 41 -0.27 2.40 14.94
N SER A 42 0.07 3.67 15.12
CA SER A 42 1.12 4.08 16.06
C SER A 42 0.56 4.67 17.36
N ASP A 43 1.25 4.44 18.48
CA ASP A 43 0.88 5.02 19.78
C ASP A 43 0.86 6.56 19.75
N LYS A 44 1.69 7.17 18.88
CA LYS A 44 1.69 8.63 18.68
C LYS A 44 0.39 9.12 18.04
N GLN A 45 -0.16 8.38 17.08
CA GLN A 45 -1.45 8.70 16.45
C GLN A 45 -2.59 8.52 17.46
N VAL A 46 -2.61 7.40 18.20
CA VAL A 46 -3.59 7.17 19.27
C VAL A 46 -3.57 8.33 20.26
N ALA A 47 -2.40 8.74 20.75
CA ALA A 47 -2.25 9.86 21.69
C ALA A 47 -2.72 11.20 21.09
N LEU A 48 -2.56 11.40 19.77
CA LEU A 48 -3.10 12.57 19.08
C LEU A 48 -4.63 12.58 19.11
N TYR A 49 -5.24 11.49 18.69
CA TYR A 49 -6.71 11.41 18.63
C TYR A 49 -7.38 11.54 20.00
N HIS A 50 -6.73 11.09 21.08
CA HIS A 50 -7.20 11.31 22.45
C HIS A 50 -7.22 12.80 22.85
N LYS A 51 -6.41 13.65 22.24
CA LYS A 51 -6.39 15.10 22.52
C LYS A 51 -7.51 15.87 21.82
N ILE A 52 -8.20 15.25 20.87
CA ILE A 52 -9.35 15.85 20.18
C ILE A 52 -10.59 15.61 21.03
N LYS A 53 -11.17 16.69 21.61
CA LYS A 53 -12.42 16.59 22.38
C LYS A 53 -13.58 16.29 21.41
N ARG A 54 -14.33 15.21 21.69
CA ARG A 54 -15.44 14.78 20.84
C ARG A 54 -16.48 14.01 21.63
N LYS A 55 -17.72 13.98 21.11
CA LYS A 55 -18.81 13.17 21.67
C LYS A 55 -18.83 11.77 21.06
N TYR A 56 -18.62 11.69 19.74
CA TYR A 56 -18.68 10.44 18.99
C TYR A 56 -17.45 10.26 18.11
N THR A 57 -17.10 9.01 17.84
CA THR A 57 -16.07 8.65 16.89
C THR A 57 -16.62 7.59 15.93
N ILE A 58 -16.39 7.78 14.63
CA ILE A 58 -16.72 6.83 13.58
C ILE A 58 -15.43 6.49 12.83
N GLY A 59 -15.08 5.22 12.77
CA GLY A 59 -13.98 4.72 11.94
C GLY A 59 -14.53 4.10 10.66
N LEU A 60 -13.99 4.50 9.51
CA LEU A 60 -14.34 3.95 8.21
C LEU A 60 -13.12 3.24 7.62
N SER A 61 -13.34 2.11 6.94
CA SER A 61 -12.31 1.38 6.24
C SER A 61 -12.90 0.42 5.22
N ALA A 62 -12.33 0.39 4.02
CA ALA A 62 -12.61 -0.65 3.03
C ALA A 62 -11.81 -1.94 3.32
N THR A 63 -10.67 -1.83 4.02
CA THR A 63 -9.77 -2.94 4.36
C THR A 63 -9.43 -2.91 5.85
N PRO A 64 -10.37 -3.28 6.73
CA PRO A 64 -10.20 -3.15 8.17
C PRO A 64 -9.06 -4.02 8.73
N ILE A 65 -8.73 -5.11 8.07
CA ILE A 65 -7.64 -6.01 8.49
C ILE A 65 -6.36 -5.60 7.77
N ARG A 66 -5.39 -5.10 8.53
CA ARG A 66 -4.01 -4.91 8.08
C ARG A 66 -3.05 -5.58 9.04
N LYS A 67 -1.89 -5.97 8.55
CA LYS A 67 -0.85 -6.61 9.38
C LYS A 67 -1.43 -7.76 10.21
N LYS A 68 -2.27 -8.58 9.58
CA LYS A 68 -2.97 -9.68 10.24
C LYS A 68 -3.76 -9.21 11.47
N GLY A 69 -4.38 -8.04 11.40
CA GLY A 69 -5.25 -7.51 12.43
C GLY A 69 -4.59 -6.78 13.61
N GLN A 70 -3.27 -6.65 13.66
CA GLN A 70 -2.59 -5.91 14.74
C GLN A 70 -3.03 -4.46 14.90
N ASN A 71 -3.59 -3.88 13.85
CA ASN A 71 -4.10 -2.50 13.82
C ASN A 71 -5.41 -2.32 14.60
N PHE A 72 -6.10 -3.39 15.00
CA PHE A 72 -7.31 -3.27 15.81
C PHE A 72 -7.06 -2.75 17.23
N TYR A 73 -5.92 -3.09 17.84
CA TYR A 73 -5.59 -2.56 19.15
C TYR A 73 -5.57 -1.02 19.23
N PRO A 74 -4.82 -0.29 18.38
CA PRO A 74 -4.88 1.17 18.34
C PRO A 74 -6.25 1.70 17.92
N LEU A 75 -6.98 0.98 17.06
CA LEU A 75 -8.32 1.36 16.68
C LEU A 75 -9.29 1.38 17.87
N GLU A 76 -9.36 0.30 18.64
CA GLU A 76 -10.21 0.24 19.83
C GLU A 76 -9.95 1.45 20.73
N LYS A 77 -8.68 1.81 20.92
CA LYS A 77 -8.32 2.99 21.72
C LYS A 77 -8.80 4.30 21.11
N ILE A 78 -8.80 4.46 19.80
CA ILE A 78 -9.25 5.69 19.14
C ILE A 78 -10.78 5.78 19.16
N VAL A 79 -11.47 4.70 18.80
CA VAL A 79 -12.93 4.68 18.63
C VAL A 79 -13.64 4.58 19.97
N PHE A 80 -13.23 3.68 20.84
CA PHE A 80 -13.87 3.45 22.14
C PHE A 80 -13.19 4.17 23.29
N GLY A 81 -12.01 4.75 23.09
CA GLY A 81 -11.19 5.36 24.14
C GLY A 81 -10.44 4.37 25.02
N TRP A 82 -10.65 3.07 24.83
CA TRP A 82 -10.02 1.97 25.59
C TRP A 82 -9.85 0.72 24.72
N ALA A 83 -9.00 -0.18 25.13
CA ALA A 83 -8.89 -1.52 24.58
C ALA A 83 -8.77 -2.53 25.73
N THR A 84 -9.33 -3.71 25.59
CA THR A 84 -9.31 -4.75 26.62
C THR A 84 -8.61 -6.01 26.13
N PRO A 85 -7.48 -6.39 26.73
CA PRO A 85 -6.69 -5.67 27.75
C PRO A 85 -6.07 -4.36 27.27
N ASN A 86 -5.86 -3.41 28.18
CA ASN A 86 -5.32 -2.08 27.82
C ASN A 86 -3.82 -2.08 27.46
N ASN A 87 -3.10 -3.13 27.78
CA ASN A 87 -1.72 -3.36 27.36
C ASN A 87 -1.71 -4.09 26.00
N LYS A 88 -0.92 -3.57 25.04
CA LYS A 88 -0.85 -4.13 23.68
C LYS A 88 -0.46 -5.61 23.65
N PHE A 89 0.51 -6.00 24.44
CA PHE A 89 0.99 -7.39 24.47
C PHE A 89 -0.05 -8.34 25.06
N ASP A 90 -0.69 -7.93 26.14
CA ASP A 90 -1.76 -8.71 26.77
C ASP A 90 -2.99 -8.78 25.86
N TRP A 91 -3.32 -7.70 25.16
CA TRP A 91 -4.36 -7.69 24.14
C TRP A 91 -4.04 -8.68 23.00
N GLN A 92 -2.80 -8.66 22.51
CA GLN A 92 -2.33 -9.61 21.51
C GLN A 92 -2.44 -11.06 21.98
N LYS A 93 -2.08 -11.36 23.23
CA LYS A 93 -2.24 -12.70 23.82
C LYS A 93 -3.71 -13.10 23.98
N ALA A 94 -4.58 -12.19 24.34
CA ALA A 94 -5.99 -12.46 24.53
C ALA A 94 -6.71 -12.82 23.21
N HIS A 95 -6.38 -12.10 22.14
CA HIS A 95 -7.11 -12.19 20.87
C HIS A 95 -6.34 -12.93 19.76
N GLY A 96 -5.01 -13.03 19.88
CA GLY A 96 -4.14 -13.50 18.82
C GLY A 96 -3.57 -14.89 19.01
N LYS A 97 -3.10 -15.43 17.89
CA LYS A 97 -2.20 -16.54 17.82
C LYS A 97 -0.77 -16.00 17.90
N MET A 98 -0.06 -16.39 18.96
CA MET A 98 1.32 -15.97 19.19
C MET A 98 2.28 -17.07 18.75
N VAL A 99 3.35 -16.70 18.06
CA VAL A 99 4.40 -17.63 17.62
C VAL A 99 5.74 -17.26 18.25
N TYR A 100 6.60 -18.26 18.44
CA TYR A 100 7.92 -18.05 18.98
C TYR A 100 8.78 -17.20 18.03
N ASP A 101 9.45 -16.20 18.58
CA ASP A 101 10.42 -15.36 17.86
C ASP A 101 11.64 -15.09 18.77
N SER A 102 12.76 -15.75 18.47
CA SER A 102 14.01 -15.62 19.23
C SER A 102 14.56 -14.19 19.25
N LEU A 103 14.18 -13.35 18.30
CA LEU A 103 14.63 -11.96 18.18
C LEU A 103 13.75 -10.97 18.95
N SER A 104 12.56 -11.39 19.35
CA SER A 104 11.66 -10.59 20.18
C SER A 104 12.08 -10.59 21.63
N TYR A 105 11.94 -9.45 22.32
CA TYR A 105 12.17 -9.36 23.76
C TYR A 105 11.28 -10.32 24.56
N SER A 106 10.03 -10.44 24.17
CA SER A 106 9.05 -11.35 24.77
C SER A 106 9.20 -12.80 24.33
N LYS A 107 10.11 -13.11 23.37
CA LYS A 107 10.24 -14.41 22.71
C LYS A 107 8.99 -14.87 21.96
N GLU A 108 8.00 -13.99 21.85
CA GLU A 108 6.73 -14.23 21.15
C GLU A 108 6.40 -13.03 20.27
N LYS A 109 5.77 -13.29 19.14
CA LYS A 109 5.21 -12.27 18.27
C LYS A 109 3.81 -12.66 17.82
N TRP A 110 3.02 -11.66 17.53
CA TRP A 110 1.73 -11.82 16.89
C TRP A 110 1.87 -12.43 15.49
N GLU A 111 1.10 -13.46 15.21
CA GLU A 111 0.98 -14.05 13.89
C GLU A 111 -0.32 -13.61 13.21
N ASP A 112 -1.46 -13.81 13.88
CA ASP A 112 -2.79 -13.47 13.38
C ASP A 112 -3.83 -13.47 14.52
N PHE A 113 -5.08 -13.13 14.24
CA PHE A 113 -6.17 -13.40 15.16
C PHE A 113 -6.32 -14.91 15.40
N ARG A 114 -6.68 -15.27 16.65
CA ARG A 114 -7.06 -16.65 16.97
C ARG A 114 -8.41 -17.01 16.34
N ASP A 115 -9.35 -16.06 16.38
CA ASP A 115 -10.69 -16.14 15.81
C ASP A 115 -11.17 -14.73 15.52
N TYR A 116 -10.97 -14.28 14.26
CA TYR A 116 -11.31 -12.94 13.84
C TYR A 116 -12.82 -12.68 13.88
N GLU A 117 -13.62 -13.60 13.37
CA GLU A 117 -15.07 -13.43 13.29
C GLU A 117 -15.70 -13.30 14.69
N ARG A 118 -15.25 -14.13 15.63
CA ARG A 118 -15.65 -14.01 17.03
C ARG A 118 -15.19 -12.70 17.65
N TYR A 119 -13.98 -12.24 17.31
CA TYR A 119 -13.48 -10.96 17.81
C TYR A 119 -14.34 -9.80 17.33
N VAL A 120 -14.59 -9.67 16.02
CA VAL A 120 -15.37 -8.57 15.47
C VAL A 120 -16.85 -8.62 15.88
N SER A 121 -17.43 -9.81 16.04
CA SER A 121 -18.81 -9.95 16.52
C SER A 121 -19.01 -9.46 17.96
N ASN A 122 -17.95 -9.43 18.75
CA ASN A 122 -17.96 -8.90 20.14
C ASN A 122 -17.62 -7.41 20.23
N LEU A 123 -17.23 -6.76 19.12
CA LEU A 123 -16.97 -5.32 19.13
C LEU A 123 -18.29 -4.55 19.17
N PRO A 124 -18.47 -3.61 20.12
CA PRO A 124 -19.67 -2.78 20.14
C PRO A 124 -19.73 -1.88 18.90
N ASN A 125 -20.89 -1.84 18.26
CA ASN A 125 -21.13 -0.97 17.09
C ASN A 125 -20.16 -1.20 15.93
N PHE A 126 -19.69 -2.43 15.73
CA PHE A 126 -18.93 -2.81 14.54
C PHE A 126 -19.91 -3.25 13.45
N PHE A 127 -19.90 -2.53 12.34
CA PHE A 127 -20.72 -2.84 11.17
C PHE A 127 -19.80 -3.24 10.03
N ARG A 128 -19.96 -4.45 9.51
CA ARG A 128 -19.29 -4.92 8.32
C ARG A 128 -20.30 -4.92 7.16
N TRP A 129 -19.94 -4.27 6.08
CA TRP A 129 -20.70 -4.38 4.86
C TRP A 129 -20.26 -5.65 4.13
N GLU A 130 -21.05 -6.68 4.16
CA GLU A 130 -20.68 -8.02 3.65
C GLU A 130 -20.89 -8.18 2.14
N LYS A 131 -21.35 -7.16 1.44
CA LYS A 131 -21.70 -7.27 0.03
C LYS A 131 -20.53 -6.95 -0.91
N ILE A 132 -19.42 -7.69 -0.78
CA ILE A 132 -18.39 -7.77 -1.83
C ILE A 132 -19.04 -8.25 -3.15
N GLU A 133 -19.97 -9.22 -3.10
CA GLU A 133 -20.74 -9.69 -4.25
C GLU A 133 -21.57 -8.60 -4.93
N GLU A 134 -22.15 -7.66 -4.20
CA GLU A 134 -22.86 -6.52 -4.84
C GLU A 134 -21.89 -5.52 -5.48
N ILE A 135 -20.69 -5.38 -4.96
CA ILE A 135 -19.65 -4.54 -5.55
C ILE A 135 -19.06 -5.23 -6.79
N GLU A 136 -18.79 -6.53 -6.72
CA GLU A 136 -18.36 -7.35 -7.84
C GLU A 136 -19.46 -7.42 -8.92
N ASN A 137 -20.71 -7.64 -8.55
CA ASN A 137 -21.86 -7.58 -9.45
C ASN A 137 -22.13 -6.17 -10.00
N ALA A 138 -21.79 -5.10 -9.29
CA ALA A 138 -21.89 -3.74 -9.82
C ALA A 138 -20.81 -3.44 -10.87
N VAL A 139 -19.63 -4.06 -10.76
CA VAL A 139 -18.58 -4.04 -11.79
C VAL A 139 -19.02 -4.87 -13.00
N GLU A 140 -19.56 -6.06 -12.81
CA GLU A 140 -20.12 -6.90 -13.88
C GLU A 140 -21.32 -6.23 -14.59
N ASN A 141 -22.17 -5.50 -13.85
CA ASN A 141 -23.34 -4.83 -14.41
C ASN A 141 -23.02 -3.63 -15.32
N ASN A 142 -21.78 -3.11 -15.32
CA ASN A 142 -21.37 -2.10 -16.28
C ASN A 142 -20.94 -2.68 -17.66
N GLY A 143 -20.87 -4.00 -17.80
CA GLY A 143 -20.56 -4.69 -19.05
C GLY A 143 -19.11 -4.56 -19.55
N PHE A 144 -18.22 -4.01 -18.74
CA PHE A 144 -16.79 -3.90 -19.06
C PHE A 144 -16.00 -5.06 -18.49
N GLU A 145 -15.02 -5.55 -19.26
CA GLU A 145 -14.14 -6.65 -18.85
C GLU A 145 -12.84 -6.14 -18.25
N ILE A 146 -12.37 -6.84 -17.22
CA ILE A 146 -11.03 -6.66 -16.68
C ILE A 146 -10.25 -7.92 -16.96
N LYS A 147 -9.21 -7.82 -17.80
CA LYS A 147 -8.37 -8.95 -18.21
C LYS A 147 -7.02 -8.90 -17.54
N PHE A 148 -6.65 -9.96 -16.82
CA PHE A 148 -5.34 -10.09 -16.19
C PHE A 148 -4.38 -10.91 -17.04
N TYR A 149 -3.21 -10.35 -17.29
CA TYR A 149 -2.12 -10.98 -18.04
C TYR A 149 -0.88 -11.09 -17.15
N ARG A 150 -0.45 -12.29 -16.84
CA ARG A 150 0.75 -12.54 -16.04
C ARG A 150 1.95 -12.78 -16.95
N LYS A 151 2.89 -11.85 -16.97
CA LYS A 151 4.15 -11.96 -17.71
C LYS A 151 5.27 -12.38 -16.76
N ARG A 152 6.02 -13.43 -17.15
CA ARG A 152 7.21 -13.88 -16.41
C ARG A 152 8.46 -13.38 -17.11
N VAL A 153 9.24 -12.55 -16.42
CA VAL A 153 10.53 -12.03 -16.91
C VAL A 153 11.69 -12.64 -16.13
N ALA A 154 12.86 -12.69 -16.74
CA ALA A 154 14.06 -13.09 -16.01
C ALA A 154 14.50 -11.97 -15.06
N PRO A 155 15.12 -12.29 -13.90
CA PRO A 155 15.75 -11.30 -13.04
C PRO A 155 16.79 -10.47 -13.79
N GLY A 156 16.92 -9.20 -13.44
CA GLY A 156 17.90 -8.31 -14.06
C GLY A 156 19.35 -8.75 -13.80
N ASN A 157 19.61 -9.39 -12.66
CA ASN A 157 20.90 -10.01 -12.33
C ASN A 157 20.69 -11.30 -11.53
N PRO A 158 20.49 -12.45 -12.21
CA PRO A 158 20.17 -13.70 -11.53
C PRO A 158 21.32 -14.24 -10.68
N GLU A 159 22.57 -14.03 -11.06
CA GLU A 159 23.73 -14.49 -10.29
C GLU A 159 23.84 -13.74 -8.97
N LYS A 160 23.74 -12.43 -9.00
CA LYS A 160 23.78 -11.60 -7.80
C LYS A 160 22.57 -11.82 -6.89
N LEU A 161 21.42 -12.09 -7.49
CA LEU A 161 20.22 -12.45 -6.73
C LEU A 161 20.42 -13.78 -5.96
N ALA A 162 21.01 -14.78 -6.63
CA ALA A 162 21.32 -16.07 -5.99
C ALA A 162 22.34 -15.91 -4.87
N GLU A 163 23.40 -15.14 -5.08
CA GLU A 163 24.38 -14.80 -4.05
C GLU A 163 23.73 -14.09 -2.87
N PHE A 164 22.91 -13.05 -3.13
CA PHE A 164 22.21 -12.32 -2.10
C PHE A 164 21.30 -13.22 -1.26
N ARG A 165 20.53 -14.09 -1.89
CA ARG A 165 19.64 -15.04 -1.20
C ARG A 165 20.39 -15.97 -0.28
N LYS A 166 21.61 -16.39 -0.66
CA LYS A 166 22.46 -17.28 0.11
C LYS A 166 23.12 -16.56 1.28
N LEU A 167 23.68 -15.37 1.07
CA LEU A 167 24.53 -14.68 2.03
C LEU A 167 23.82 -13.58 2.80
N ASN A 168 22.76 -13.02 2.25
CA ASN A 168 22.02 -11.86 2.78
C ASN A 168 22.93 -10.63 3.03
N LEU A 169 23.97 -10.48 2.19
CA LEU A 169 24.95 -9.40 2.29
C LEU A 169 24.74 -8.39 1.15
N VAL A 170 25.02 -7.13 1.47
CA VAL A 170 25.02 -6.01 0.53
C VAL A 170 26.28 -5.18 0.71
N THR A 171 26.74 -4.54 -0.35
CA THR A 171 27.83 -3.57 -0.26
C THR A 171 27.26 -2.16 -0.13
N VAL A 172 27.72 -1.44 0.89
CA VAL A 172 27.29 -0.07 1.19
C VAL A 172 28.52 0.79 1.42
N ASN A 173 28.74 1.79 0.55
CA ASN A 173 29.92 2.64 0.58
C ASN A 173 31.23 1.81 0.65
N GLY A 174 31.33 0.78 -0.18
CA GLY A 174 32.49 -0.11 -0.25
C GLY A 174 32.64 -1.08 0.94
N LYS A 175 31.69 -1.11 1.88
CA LYS A 175 31.69 -2.02 3.03
C LYS A 175 30.59 -3.06 2.91
N THR A 176 30.94 -4.33 3.03
CA THR A 176 29.98 -5.43 3.05
C THR A 176 29.29 -5.52 4.41
N ALA A 177 27.98 -5.56 4.41
CA ALA A 177 27.14 -5.63 5.60
C ALA A 177 25.87 -6.46 5.36
N MET A 178 25.21 -6.87 6.42
CA MET A 178 23.90 -7.55 6.29
C MET A 178 22.82 -6.59 5.81
N ALA A 179 22.04 -7.00 4.83
CA ALA A 179 20.98 -6.19 4.22
C ALA A 179 20.00 -5.62 5.25
N LYS A 180 19.64 -6.40 6.29
CA LYS A 180 18.70 -5.97 7.36
C LYS A 180 19.12 -4.71 8.12
N GLN A 181 20.39 -4.30 8.03
CA GLN A 181 20.88 -3.09 8.68
C GLN A 181 20.48 -1.80 7.93
N TYR A 182 20.18 -1.90 6.66
CA TYR A 182 19.93 -0.76 5.80
C TYR A 182 18.51 -0.72 5.22
N PHE A 183 17.96 -1.91 4.87
CA PHE A 183 16.62 -2.02 4.26
C PHE A 183 16.11 -3.46 4.35
N GLY A 184 14.82 -3.66 4.11
CA GLY A 184 14.24 -5.00 4.09
C GLY A 184 14.78 -5.85 2.93
N ARG A 185 14.97 -7.15 3.17
CA ARG A 185 15.44 -8.12 2.19
C ARG A 185 14.65 -8.03 0.87
N ASN A 186 13.32 -8.00 0.96
CA ASN A 186 12.44 -7.94 -0.22
C ASN A 186 12.66 -6.69 -1.08
N THR A 187 13.08 -5.57 -0.48
CA THR A 187 13.37 -4.33 -1.21
C THR A 187 14.59 -4.50 -2.10
N PHE A 188 15.62 -5.16 -1.60
CA PHE A 188 16.85 -5.38 -2.36
C PHE A 188 16.66 -6.44 -3.45
N GLU A 189 15.97 -7.55 -3.15
CA GLU A 189 15.61 -8.56 -4.16
C GLU A 189 14.81 -7.94 -5.32
N ARG A 190 13.83 -7.12 -4.99
CA ARG A 190 13.04 -6.38 -5.99
C ARG A 190 13.94 -5.50 -6.84
N TYR A 191 14.80 -4.75 -6.21
CA TYR A 191 15.71 -3.87 -6.93
C TYR A 191 16.64 -4.62 -7.88
N LEU A 192 17.26 -5.73 -7.44
CA LEU A 192 18.08 -6.61 -8.29
C LEU A 192 17.28 -7.18 -9.46
N ASN A 193 16.03 -7.59 -9.22
CA ASN A 193 15.16 -8.12 -10.25
C ASN A 193 14.85 -7.08 -11.33
N GLN A 194 14.58 -5.84 -10.93
CA GLN A 194 14.13 -4.78 -11.82
C GLN A 194 15.28 -4.10 -12.56
N THR A 195 16.38 -3.83 -11.87
CA THR A 195 17.47 -3.01 -12.41
C THR A 195 18.73 -3.78 -12.74
N GLY A 196 18.89 -5.00 -12.23
CA GLY A 196 20.08 -5.83 -12.41
C GLY A 196 21.35 -5.30 -11.74
N VAL A 197 21.26 -4.23 -10.99
CA VAL A 197 22.43 -3.56 -10.41
C VAL A 197 22.73 -4.06 -9.02
N ASP A 198 24.00 -4.39 -8.79
CA ASP A 198 24.56 -4.57 -7.46
C ASP A 198 24.86 -3.18 -6.90
N VAL A 199 24.11 -2.81 -5.89
CA VAL A 199 24.05 -1.42 -5.43
C VAL A 199 25.09 -1.13 -4.39
N ASP A 200 25.92 -0.14 -4.63
CA ASP A 200 26.56 0.63 -3.57
C ASP A 200 25.54 1.64 -3.03
N PHE A 201 24.80 1.22 -2.00
CA PHE A 201 23.80 2.05 -1.34
C PHE A 201 24.51 3.18 -0.55
N PRO A 202 24.15 4.45 -0.62
CA PRO A 202 22.93 5.03 -1.16
C PRO A 202 23.01 5.55 -2.61
N LYS A 203 24.04 5.22 -3.36
CA LYS A 203 24.25 5.71 -4.73
C LYS A 203 23.46 4.89 -5.75
N LEU A 204 22.17 4.74 -5.56
CA LEU A 204 21.23 4.08 -6.48
C LEU A 204 21.13 4.73 -7.88
N ARG A 205 22.23 5.25 -8.42
CA ARG A 205 22.22 6.00 -9.69
C ARG A 205 22.64 5.19 -10.92
N ALA A 206 23.31 4.06 -10.72
CA ALA A 206 23.72 3.22 -11.85
C ALA A 206 22.66 2.13 -12.07
N VAL A 207 21.78 2.34 -13.01
CA VAL A 207 20.78 1.36 -13.41
C VAL A 207 21.22 0.73 -14.70
N ASN A 208 21.23 -0.61 -14.77
CA ASN A 208 21.31 -1.28 -16.05
C ASN A 208 19.98 -1.04 -16.80
N LYS A 209 20.05 -0.23 -17.86
CA LYS A 209 18.88 0.18 -18.61
C LYS A 209 18.28 -0.93 -19.47
N ASP A 210 19.02 -2.02 -19.69
CA ASP A 210 18.64 -3.09 -20.62
C ASP A 210 18.31 -4.41 -19.89
N THR A 211 17.68 -4.33 -18.74
CA THR A 211 17.16 -5.52 -18.06
C THR A 211 15.99 -6.13 -18.84
N PRO A 212 15.71 -7.44 -18.67
CA PRO A 212 14.56 -8.08 -19.32
C PRO A 212 13.23 -7.34 -19.04
N LEU A 213 13.04 -6.79 -17.84
CA LEU A 213 11.87 -5.97 -17.51
C LEU A 213 11.83 -4.70 -18.36
N MET A 214 12.95 -3.96 -18.47
CA MET A 214 12.99 -2.70 -19.23
C MET A 214 12.73 -2.92 -20.71
N LEU A 215 13.30 -3.97 -21.30
CA LEU A 215 13.07 -4.31 -22.70
C LEU A 215 11.61 -4.68 -22.97
N GLU A 216 10.96 -5.41 -22.05
CA GLU A 216 9.53 -5.70 -22.17
C GLU A 216 8.66 -4.44 -22.01
N LEU A 217 9.03 -3.53 -21.10
CA LEU A 217 8.34 -2.26 -20.93
C LEU A 217 8.47 -1.36 -22.16
N ASP A 218 9.66 -1.27 -22.77
CA ASP A 218 9.86 -0.53 -24.01
C ASP A 218 8.88 -0.99 -25.07
N GLY A 219 8.81 -2.30 -25.30
CA GLY A 219 7.90 -2.85 -26.28
C GLY A 219 6.42 -2.65 -25.97
N LEU A 220 6.03 -2.51 -24.69
CA LEU A 220 4.66 -2.15 -24.32
C LEU A 220 4.40 -0.67 -24.54
N ILE A 221 5.34 0.20 -24.18
CA ILE A 221 5.25 1.66 -24.32
C ILE A 221 5.16 2.05 -25.79
N GLU A 222 6.02 1.47 -26.63
CA GLU A 222 6.05 1.75 -28.07
C GLU A 222 4.77 1.32 -28.80
N ARG A 223 4.13 0.27 -28.33
CA ARG A 223 2.93 -0.30 -28.93
C ARG A 223 1.64 0.09 -28.23
N ALA A 224 1.69 0.97 -27.23
CA ALA A 224 0.52 1.34 -26.46
C ALA A 224 -0.57 1.99 -27.35
N PRO A 225 -1.70 1.30 -27.58
CA PRO A 225 -2.77 1.86 -28.42
C PRO A 225 -3.67 2.84 -27.64
N HIS A 226 -3.62 2.78 -26.31
CA HIS A 226 -4.52 3.48 -25.39
C HIS A 226 -3.75 4.06 -24.20
N ASP A 227 -4.45 4.80 -23.37
CA ASP A 227 -3.90 5.34 -22.13
C ASP A 227 -3.41 4.24 -21.21
N MET A 228 -2.16 4.37 -20.76
CA MET A 228 -1.45 3.36 -19.96
C MET A 228 -0.94 3.95 -18.63
N LEU A 229 -1.20 3.22 -17.54
CA LEU A 229 -0.62 3.51 -16.22
C LEU A 229 0.39 2.41 -15.85
N ILE A 230 1.64 2.80 -15.63
CA ILE A 230 2.70 1.91 -15.15
C ILE A 230 2.89 2.15 -13.65
N VAL A 231 2.73 1.11 -12.83
CA VAL A 231 2.79 1.20 -11.37
C VAL A 231 3.98 0.41 -10.84
N GLY A 232 4.90 1.12 -10.20
CA GLY A 232 6.04 0.54 -9.50
C GLY A 232 6.02 0.86 -8.01
N LYS A 233 6.61 0.02 -7.17
CA LYS A 233 6.61 0.21 -5.71
C LYS A 233 7.68 1.20 -5.25
N SER A 234 8.77 1.34 -6.00
CA SER A 234 9.87 2.23 -5.63
C SER A 234 9.98 3.45 -6.53
N LYS A 235 10.29 4.61 -5.94
CA LYS A 235 10.58 5.84 -6.69
C LYS A 235 11.74 5.65 -7.68
N GLN A 236 12.72 4.82 -7.35
CA GLN A 236 13.89 4.58 -8.18
C GLN A 236 13.51 3.97 -9.53
N ILE A 237 12.67 2.91 -9.52
CA ILE A 237 12.23 2.29 -10.77
C ILE A 237 11.38 3.25 -11.61
N VAL A 238 10.51 4.02 -10.96
CA VAL A 238 9.68 5.03 -11.60
C VAL A 238 10.55 6.10 -12.28
N ASN A 239 11.58 6.60 -11.60
CA ASN A 239 12.51 7.57 -12.17
C ASN A 239 13.31 7.00 -13.34
N VAL A 240 13.76 5.75 -13.24
CA VAL A 240 14.48 5.08 -14.33
C VAL A 240 13.62 4.96 -15.59
N ILE A 241 12.36 4.56 -15.43
CA ILE A 241 11.43 4.47 -16.56
C ILE A 241 11.20 5.85 -17.18
N ARG A 242 11.05 6.90 -16.36
CA ARG A 242 10.90 8.28 -16.82
C ARG A 242 12.16 8.81 -17.54
N GLU A 243 13.36 8.48 -17.04
CA GLU A 243 14.61 8.85 -17.69
C GLU A 243 14.78 8.15 -19.05
N ARG A 244 14.34 6.89 -19.14
CA ARG A 244 14.38 6.10 -20.39
C ARG A 244 13.36 6.60 -21.42
N HIS A 245 12.18 7.04 -20.95
CA HIS A 245 11.07 7.54 -21.75
C HIS A 245 10.70 8.97 -21.34
N PRO A 246 11.44 10.00 -21.80
CA PRO A 246 11.25 11.39 -21.34
C PRO A 246 9.86 12.01 -21.63
N ASN A 247 9.10 11.41 -22.53
CA ASN A 247 7.79 11.93 -22.95
C ASN A 247 6.61 11.36 -22.16
N ILE A 248 6.83 10.40 -21.23
CA ILE A 248 5.75 9.89 -20.38
C ILE A 248 5.54 10.80 -19.16
N GLY A 249 4.36 10.77 -18.56
CA GLY A 249 4.10 11.45 -17.28
C GLY A 249 4.73 10.72 -16.11
N ILE A 250 4.95 11.43 -15.01
CA ILE A 250 5.45 10.86 -13.75
C ILE A 250 4.63 11.30 -12.55
N TRP A 251 4.32 10.34 -11.66
CA TRP A 251 3.62 10.62 -10.43
C TRP A 251 4.23 9.86 -9.23
N THR A 252 4.93 10.60 -8.41
CA THR A 252 5.49 10.11 -7.14
C THR A 252 5.00 11.02 -6.00
N GLY A 253 5.36 10.69 -4.76
CA GLY A 253 5.02 11.57 -3.62
C GLY A 253 5.62 12.97 -3.70
N ASP A 254 6.69 13.15 -4.47
CA ASP A 254 7.42 14.42 -4.58
C ASP A 254 7.25 15.10 -5.95
N ILE A 255 6.96 14.33 -7.00
CA ILE A 255 6.90 14.82 -8.39
C ILE A 255 5.53 14.45 -8.98
N LYS A 256 4.89 15.45 -9.59
CA LYS A 256 3.65 15.28 -10.34
C LYS A 256 3.76 16.10 -11.61
N ASP A 257 4.03 15.43 -12.73
CA ASP A 257 4.28 16.07 -14.03
C ASP A 257 3.73 15.21 -15.17
N GLY A 258 3.19 15.85 -16.20
CA GLY A 258 2.71 15.18 -17.41
C GLY A 258 1.57 14.18 -17.18
N LEU A 259 0.66 14.42 -16.22
CA LEU A 259 -0.42 13.47 -15.92
C LEU A 259 -1.46 13.37 -17.05
N ASP A 260 -1.50 14.35 -17.94
CA ASP A 260 -2.38 14.33 -19.13
C ASP A 260 -1.77 13.52 -20.28
N ASN A 261 -0.51 13.10 -20.16
CA ASN A 261 0.13 12.25 -21.16
C ASN A 261 -0.60 10.91 -21.27
N GLN A 262 -0.55 10.32 -22.45
CA GLN A 262 -1.13 9.00 -22.74
C GLN A 262 -0.56 7.92 -21.80
N ILE A 263 0.73 8.00 -21.50
CA ILE A 263 1.42 7.06 -20.61
C ILE A 263 1.93 7.79 -19.39
N VAL A 264 1.60 7.25 -18.21
CA VAL A 264 2.05 7.78 -16.91
C VAL A 264 2.70 6.66 -16.11
N VAL A 265 3.86 6.93 -15.52
CA VAL A 265 4.48 6.03 -14.54
C VAL A 265 4.30 6.59 -13.13
N ALA A 266 3.87 5.76 -12.18
CA ALA A 266 3.55 6.19 -10.82
C ALA A 266 4.04 5.21 -9.76
N THR A 267 4.20 5.71 -8.53
CA THR A 267 4.41 4.82 -7.39
C THR A 267 3.08 4.29 -6.85
N SER A 268 3.06 3.02 -6.47
CA SER A 268 1.88 2.37 -5.87
C SER A 268 1.35 3.11 -4.64
N GLN A 269 2.23 3.72 -3.86
CA GLN A 269 1.86 4.51 -2.68
C GLN A 269 0.99 5.72 -3.03
N VAL A 270 1.28 6.42 -4.13
CA VAL A 270 0.51 7.60 -4.56
C VAL A 270 -0.84 7.16 -5.11
N ILE A 271 -0.86 6.12 -5.93
CA ILE A 271 -2.10 5.59 -6.52
C ILE A 271 -3.01 4.98 -5.45
N GLY A 272 -2.44 4.29 -4.47
CA GLY A 272 -3.19 3.65 -3.37
C GLY A 272 -3.85 4.63 -2.39
N VAL A 273 -3.47 5.91 -2.38
CA VAL A 273 -3.96 6.89 -1.40
C VAL A 273 -4.73 8.02 -2.08
N GLY A 274 -6.08 7.92 -2.09
CA GLY A 274 -6.95 9.08 -2.34
C GLY A 274 -7.01 9.62 -3.76
N VAL A 275 -6.63 8.85 -4.78
CA VAL A 275 -6.80 9.24 -6.18
C VAL A 275 -8.06 8.59 -6.73
N ASP A 276 -9.00 9.40 -7.16
CA ASP A 276 -10.21 8.97 -7.83
C ASP A 276 -10.12 9.30 -9.34
N GLY A 277 -10.90 8.59 -10.17
CA GLY A 277 -11.00 8.85 -11.60
C GLY A 277 -9.98 8.14 -12.49
N LEU A 278 -9.05 7.36 -11.92
CA LEU A 278 -8.09 6.57 -12.72
C LEU A 278 -8.77 5.54 -13.61
N GLN A 279 -9.86 4.95 -13.15
CA GLN A 279 -10.71 4.00 -13.86
C GLN A 279 -11.40 4.60 -15.10
N HIS A 280 -11.45 5.93 -15.21
CA HIS A 280 -12.03 6.61 -16.37
C HIS A 280 -11.02 6.87 -17.48
N LYS A 281 -9.72 6.85 -17.15
CA LYS A 281 -8.66 7.22 -18.09
C LYS A 281 -7.93 6.00 -18.64
N TYR A 282 -7.41 5.11 -17.76
CA TYR A 282 -6.45 4.11 -18.18
C TYR A 282 -7.09 2.78 -18.58
N GLN A 283 -6.82 2.36 -19.80
CA GLN A 283 -7.28 1.08 -20.38
C GLN A 283 -6.22 -0.02 -20.25
N THR A 284 -4.97 0.35 -20.00
CA THR A 284 -3.88 -0.59 -19.76
C THR A 284 -3.16 -0.21 -18.46
N ILE A 285 -3.03 -1.19 -17.58
CA ILE A 285 -2.34 -1.02 -16.31
C ILE A 285 -1.21 -2.03 -16.24
N VAL A 286 0.00 -1.54 -16.04
CA VAL A 286 1.19 -2.38 -15.91
C VAL A 286 1.66 -2.35 -14.47
N VAL A 287 1.66 -3.49 -13.80
CA VAL A 287 2.12 -3.63 -12.40
C VAL A 287 3.47 -4.32 -12.37
N LEU A 288 4.48 -3.60 -11.87
CA LEU A 288 5.88 -4.07 -11.83
C LEU A 288 6.18 -4.92 -10.60
N ASP A 289 5.36 -4.79 -9.57
CA ASP A 289 5.53 -5.43 -8.26
C ASP A 289 4.20 -6.05 -7.80
N PRO A 290 3.64 -7.03 -8.54
CA PRO A 290 2.42 -7.71 -8.12
C PRO A 290 2.66 -8.46 -6.81
N VAL A 291 1.60 -8.60 -6.03
CA VAL A 291 1.65 -9.21 -4.70
C VAL A 291 0.79 -10.47 -4.71
N GLU A 292 1.36 -11.58 -4.29
CA GLU A 292 0.63 -12.86 -4.23
C GLU A 292 -0.39 -12.86 -3.08
N GLU A 293 -1.48 -13.57 -3.30
CA GLU A 293 -2.51 -13.80 -2.29
C GLU A 293 -1.92 -14.48 -1.04
N GLY A 294 -2.38 -14.04 0.13
CA GLY A 294 -1.87 -14.52 1.43
C GLY A 294 -0.63 -13.80 1.93
N SER A 295 -0.03 -12.87 1.15
CA SER A 295 1.01 -11.99 1.67
C SER A 295 0.40 -10.86 2.52
N GLY A 296 1.14 -10.35 3.50
CA GLY A 296 0.68 -9.22 4.33
C GLY A 296 0.52 -7.87 3.59
N GLU A 297 0.89 -7.83 2.31
CA GLU A 297 0.78 -6.65 1.43
C GLU A 297 -0.35 -6.81 0.40
N TYR A 298 -1.03 -7.96 0.39
CA TYR A 298 -2.03 -8.28 -0.63
C TYR A 298 -3.26 -7.37 -0.56
N ASP A 299 -3.69 -7.00 0.64
CA ASP A 299 -4.83 -6.08 0.80
C ASP A 299 -4.54 -4.70 0.24
N ASP A 300 -3.32 -4.17 0.45
CA ASP A 300 -2.88 -2.90 -0.14
C ASP A 300 -2.82 -3.00 -1.68
N TYR A 301 -2.42 -4.16 -2.19
CA TYR A 301 -2.39 -4.43 -3.63
C TYR A 301 -3.80 -4.53 -4.24
N ARG A 302 -4.72 -5.24 -3.58
CA ARG A 302 -6.12 -5.28 -3.99
C ARG A 302 -6.76 -3.90 -4.00
N GLN A 303 -6.51 -3.10 -2.96
CA GLN A 303 -7.01 -1.74 -2.89
C GLN A 303 -6.46 -0.87 -4.03
N LEU A 304 -5.17 -1.02 -4.37
CA LEU A 304 -4.57 -0.37 -5.53
C LEU A 304 -5.31 -0.76 -6.82
N LEU A 305 -5.46 -2.05 -7.08
CA LEU A 305 -6.16 -2.54 -8.28
C LEU A 305 -7.59 -2.01 -8.33
N TRP A 306 -8.30 -2.04 -7.22
CA TRP A 306 -9.70 -1.62 -7.15
C TRP A 306 -9.89 -0.13 -7.46
N ARG A 307 -8.94 0.74 -7.11
CA ARG A 307 -8.96 2.17 -7.47
C ARG A 307 -8.81 2.40 -8.98
N ILE A 308 -8.18 1.47 -9.66
CA ILE A 308 -7.90 1.58 -11.10
C ILE A 308 -8.96 0.83 -11.92
N THR A 309 -9.60 -0.19 -11.32
CA THR A 309 -10.58 -1.08 -11.98
C THR A 309 -11.94 -1.09 -11.29
N GLY A 310 -12.26 -0.06 -10.52
CA GLY A 310 -13.43 -0.05 -9.63
C GLY A 310 -14.77 0.15 -10.33
N SER A 311 -15.83 0.22 -9.53
CA SER A 311 -17.27 0.19 -9.93
C SER A 311 -17.74 1.27 -10.91
N ARG A 312 -16.89 2.24 -11.28
CA ARG A 312 -17.21 3.31 -12.23
C ARG A 312 -16.44 3.17 -13.54
N GLN A 313 -16.06 1.95 -13.89
CA GLN A 313 -15.34 1.64 -15.13
C GLN A 313 -16.13 2.14 -16.34
N GLN A 314 -15.45 2.74 -17.32
CA GLN A 314 -16.05 3.27 -18.55
C GLN A 314 -15.57 2.54 -19.82
N HIS A 315 -14.63 1.60 -19.68
CA HIS A 315 -14.04 0.82 -20.77
C HIS A 315 -13.42 -0.47 -20.21
N ASP A 316 -13.14 -1.41 -21.11
CA ASP A 316 -12.36 -2.61 -20.77
C ASP A 316 -10.94 -2.25 -20.30
N VAL A 317 -10.42 -3.00 -19.34
CA VAL A 317 -9.08 -2.79 -18.79
C VAL A 317 -8.23 -4.05 -18.89
N ASN A 318 -7.02 -3.86 -19.37
CA ASN A 318 -5.98 -4.89 -19.39
C ASN A 318 -4.99 -4.63 -18.24
N VAL A 319 -4.89 -5.55 -17.29
CA VAL A 319 -3.92 -5.51 -16.19
C VAL A 319 -2.78 -6.47 -16.54
N ILE A 320 -1.57 -5.94 -16.71
CA ILE A 320 -0.36 -6.70 -17.03
C ILE A 320 0.52 -6.74 -15.80
N GLU A 321 0.68 -7.91 -15.21
CA GLU A 321 1.48 -8.16 -14.01
C GLU A 321 2.83 -8.80 -14.38
N PHE A 322 3.94 -8.21 -13.93
CA PHE A 322 5.28 -8.75 -14.16
C PHE A 322 5.78 -9.57 -12.97
N TYR A 323 5.94 -10.87 -13.17
CA TYR A 323 6.51 -11.80 -12.19
C TYR A 323 7.92 -12.21 -12.61
N TYR A 324 8.83 -12.42 -11.66
CA TYR A 324 10.20 -12.85 -11.93
C TYR A 324 10.32 -14.37 -11.89
N LYS A 325 11.02 -14.95 -12.85
CA LYS A 325 11.29 -16.39 -12.89
C LYS A 325 12.21 -16.78 -11.74
N GLY A 326 11.85 -17.85 -11.02
CA GLY A 326 12.68 -18.37 -9.93
C GLY A 326 12.59 -17.58 -8.61
N VAL A 327 11.58 -16.78 -8.44
CA VAL A 327 11.26 -16.08 -7.18
C VAL A 327 10.18 -16.84 -6.46
#